data_762a83f804253c86cd483050c7da4824
#
_entry.id   762a83f804253c86cd483050c7da4824
#
_cell.length_a   1.000
_cell.length_b   1.000
_cell.length_c   1.000
_cell.angle_alpha   90.00
_cell.angle_beta   90.00
_cell.angle_gamma   90.00
#
_symmetry.space_group_name_H-M   'P 1'
#
loop_
_entity.id
_entity.type
_entity.pdbx_description
1 polymer ?
#
loop_
_entity_poly.entity_id
_entity_poly.type
_entity_poly.pdbx_seq_one_letter_code
_entity_poly.pdbx_strand_id
1 'polypeptide(L)'
;MRHKRGYRRLNRTHEHRKALFANMSGSLIEHEQIKTTLPKAKELRPIIEKLITLAKRGDLHARRLALSRLKQDMHVSKLFDVLGERYKERKGGYTRVLKAGFRYGDMAPMAIIELVDRDPEAKGSADKARDMETETSE
;
A
#
# COMPACT_ATOMS: atom_id res chain seq x y z
N MET A 1 -20.19 -16.43 20.10
CA MET A 1 -18.86 -17.05 20.30
C MET A 1 -17.78 -16.14 19.74
N ARG A 2 -16.78 -15.84 20.54
CA ARG A 2 -15.68 -14.93 20.14
C ARG A 2 -14.57 -15.73 19.46
N HIS A 3 -14.31 -15.47 18.17
CA HIS A 3 -13.32 -16.23 17.40
C HIS A 3 -11.90 -15.62 17.41
N LYS A 4 -11.69 -14.50 18.11
CA LYS A 4 -10.40 -13.78 18.21
C LYS A 4 -9.80 -13.41 16.83
N ARG A 5 -10.66 -13.13 15.85
CA ARG A 5 -10.24 -12.71 14.49
C ARG A 5 -10.35 -11.20 14.38
N GLY A 6 -9.22 -10.54 14.19
CA GLY A 6 -9.13 -9.10 14.01
C GLY A 6 -9.15 -8.64 12.56
N TYR A 7 -9.62 -9.46 11.63
CA TYR A 7 -9.57 -9.17 10.20
C TYR A 7 -10.82 -9.62 9.46
N ARG A 8 -11.09 -8.99 8.31
CA ARG A 8 -12.14 -9.41 7.37
C ARG A 8 -11.62 -10.47 6.43
N ARG A 9 -12.40 -11.50 6.17
CA ARG A 9 -12.02 -12.58 5.24
C ARG A 9 -12.11 -12.16 3.77
N LEU A 10 -12.94 -11.19 3.43
CA LEU A 10 -13.18 -10.69 2.07
C LEU A 10 -13.57 -11.80 1.09
N ASN A 11 -14.22 -12.86 1.59
CA ASN A 11 -14.69 -14.00 0.82
C ASN A 11 -13.57 -14.72 0.05
N ARG A 12 -12.35 -14.78 0.64
CA ARG A 12 -11.14 -15.35 0.03
C ARG A 12 -10.48 -16.35 0.95
N THR A 13 -9.72 -17.29 0.35
CA THR A 13 -8.86 -18.21 1.11
C THR A 13 -7.72 -17.41 1.77
N HIS A 14 -7.04 -18.05 2.74
CA HIS A 14 -5.93 -17.42 3.44
C HIS A 14 -4.81 -16.99 2.47
N GLU A 15 -4.41 -17.89 1.56
CA GLU A 15 -3.36 -17.62 0.57
C GLU A 15 -3.76 -16.53 -0.42
N HIS A 16 -5.01 -16.55 -0.91
CA HIS A 16 -5.53 -15.53 -1.82
C HIS A 16 -5.56 -14.15 -1.16
N ARG A 17 -6.02 -14.09 0.10
CA ARG A 17 -6.05 -12.84 0.86
C ARG A 17 -4.65 -12.30 1.12
N LYS A 18 -3.70 -13.19 1.48
CA LYS A 18 -2.30 -12.82 1.69
C LYS A 18 -1.68 -12.22 0.43
N ALA A 19 -1.91 -12.85 -0.73
CA ALA A 19 -1.44 -12.34 -2.03
C ALA A 19 -2.10 -11.01 -2.38
N LEU A 20 -3.40 -10.85 -2.14
CA LEU A 20 -4.11 -9.61 -2.38
C LEU A 20 -3.46 -8.44 -1.63
N PHE A 21 -3.21 -8.59 -0.34
CA PHE A 21 -2.65 -7.52 0.47
C PHE A 21 -1.17 -7.28 0.21
N ALA A 22 -0.41 -8.30 -0.19
CA ALA A 22 0.97 -8.11 -0.65
C ALA A 22 0.99 -7.21 -1.90
N ASN A 23 0.13 -7.50 -2.88
CA ASN A 23 0.03 -6.73 -4.12
C ASN A 23 -0.50 -5.30 -3.86
N MET A 24 -1.50 -5.14 -3.03
CA MET A 24 -2.06 -3.84 -2.68
C MET A 24 -1.04 -2.98 -1.91
N SER A 25 -0.29 -3.58 -0.98
CA SER A 25 0.77 -2.89 -0.25
C SER A 25 1.86 -2.40 -1.19
N GLY A 26 2.28 -3.25 -2.14
CA GLY A 26 3.24 -2.87 -3.16
C GLY A 26 2.75 -1.71 -4.03
N SER A 27 1.50 -1.77 -4.48
CA SER A 27 0.88 -0.70 -5.26
C SER A 27 0.80 0.61 -4.47
N LEU A 28 0.45 0.55 -3.21
CA LEU A 28 0.39 1.74 -2.36
C LEU A 28 1.77 2.35 -2.13
N ILE A 29 2.80 1.53 -1.94
CA ILE A 29 4.18 2.01 -1.81
C ILE A 29 4.63 2.69 -3.11
N GLU A 30 4.35 2.09 -4.26
CA GLU A 30 4.77 2.59 -5.57
C GLU A 30 4.07 3.91 -5.93
N HIS A 31 2.73 3.94 -5.83
CA HIS A 31 1.91 5.07 -6.29
C HIS A 31 1.56 6.06 -5.18
N GLU A 32 1.73 5.68 -3.94
CA GLU A 32 1.43 6.45 -2.71
C GLU A 32 -0.05 6.82 -2.53
N GLN A 33 -0.89 6.51 -3.50
CA GLN A 33 -2.34 6.67 -3.44
C GLN A 33 -2.99 5.65 -4.36
N ILE A 34 -3.94 4.85 -3.83
CA ILE A 34 -4.72 3.91 -4.62
C ILE A 34 -6.21 4.01 -4.29
N LYS A 35 -7.05 3.67 -5.26
CA LYS A 35 -8.51 3.59 -5.09
C LYS A 35 -8.93 2.13 -5.04
N THR A 36 -9.70 1.76 -4.03
CA THR A 36 -10.19 0.40 -3.85
C THR A 36 -11.52 0.42 -3.12
N THR A 37 -12.08 -0.75 -2.83
CA THR A 37 -13.30 -0.83 -2.01
C THR A 37 -12.99 -0.45 -0.57
N LEU A 38 -13.97 0.12 0.13
CA LEU A 38 -13.80 0.60 1.50
C LEU A 38 -13.35 -0.52 2.46
N PRO A 39 -13.93 -1.74 2.46
CA PRO A 39 -13.45 -2.80 3.34
C PRO A 39 -11.99 -3.19 3.09
N LYS A 40 -11.55 -3.25 1.83
CA LYS A 40 -10.15 -3.54 1.48
C LYS A 40 -9.22 -2.44 1.98
N ALA A 41 -9.58 -1.18 1.80
CA ALA A 41 -8.79 -0.05 2.29
C ALA A 41 -8.61 -0.10 3.81
N LYS A 42 -9.68 -0.39 4.54
CA LYS A 42 -9.64 -0.48 6.01
C LYS A 42 -8.80 -1.66 6.49
N GLU A 43 -8.80 -2.79 5.77
CA GLU A 43 -7.95 -3.94 6.12
C GLU A 43 -6.49 -3.72 5.74
N LEU A 44 -6.23 -2.99 4.66
CA LEU A 44 -4.87 -2.67 4.21
C LEU A 44 -4.15 -1.73 5.18
N ARG A 45 -4.86 -0.81 5.79
CA ARG A 45 -4.28 0.22 6.66
C ARG A 45 -3.36 -0.33 7.75
N PRO A 46 -3.78 -1.28 8.61
CA PRO A 46 -2.87 -1.81 9.63
C PRO A 46 -1.67 -2.56 9.03
N ILE A 47 -1.84 -3.19 7.88
CA ILE A 47 -0.78 -3.94 7.21
C ILE A 47 0.32 -2.99 6.73
N ILE A 48 -0.03 -1.94 6.01
CA ILE A 48 0.94 -0.98 5.49
C ILE A 48 1.61 -0.18 6.62
N GLU A 49 0.88 0.14 7.66
CA GLU A 49 1.45 0.87 8.80
C GLU A 49 2.49 0.04 9.55
N LYS A 50 2.29 -1.27 9.68
CA LYS A 50 3.29 -2.18 10.25
C LYS A 50 4.54 -2.26 9.37
N LEU A 51 4.38 -2.27 8.04
CA LEU A 51 5.51 -2.24 7.12
C LEU A 51 6.32 -0.95 7.26
N ILE A 52 5.66 0.18 7.37
CA ILE A 52 6.33 1.48 7.59
C ILE A 52 7.07 1.50 8.93
N THR A 53 6.49 0.91 9.97
CA THR A 53 7.17 0.77 11.27
C THR A 53 8.44 -0.07 11.15
N LEU A 54 8.42 -1.16 10.39
CA LEU A 54 9.62 -1.96 10.09
C LEU A 54 10.68 -1.12 9.36
N ALA A 55 10.26 -0.31 8.40
CA ALA A 55 11.15 0.58 7.64
C ALA A 55 11.82 1.61 8.55
N LYS A 56 11.11 2.12 9.53
CA LYS A 56 11.65 3.06 10.53
C LYS A 56 12.70 2.40 11.42
N ARG A 57 12.56 1.12 11.75
CA ARG A 57 13.60 0.36 12.45
C ARG A 57 14.88 0.25 11.63
N GLY A 58 14.75 -0.02 10.34
CA GLY A 58 15.83 0.01 9.37
C GLY A 58 16.88 -1.09 9.49
N ASP A 59 16.74 -2.05 10.40
CA ASP A 59 17.71 -3.13 10.56
C ASP A 59 17.54 -4.24 9.51
N LEU A 60 18.53 -5.13 9.41
CA LEU A 60 18.52 -6.22 8.43
C LEU A 60 17.35 -7.19 8.65
N HIS A 61 17.02 -7.48 9.90
CA HIS A 61 15.89 -8.35 10.23
C HIS A 61 14.57 -7.74 9.77
N ALA A 62 14.35 -6.44 10.01
CA ALA A 62 13.15 -5.73 9.54
C ALA A 62 13.05 -5.76 8.02
N ARG A 63 14.17 -5.55 7.31
CA ARG A 63 14.20 -5.58 5.84
C ARG A 63 13.86 -6.96 5.28
N ARG A 64 14.40 -8.02 5.85
CA ARG A 64 14.08 -9.40 5.46
C ARG A 64 12.62 -9.74 5.72
N LEU A 65 12.06 -9.30 6.83
CA LEU A 65 10.67 -9.51 7.17
C LEU A 65 9.74 -8.77 6.20
N ALA A 66 10.05 -7.52 5.85
CA ALA A 66 9.30 -6.76 4.86
C ALA A 66 9.36 -7.42 3.48
N LEU A 67 10.52 -7.92 3.06
CA LEU A 67 10.67 -8.64 1.80
C LEU A 67 9.82 -9.91 1.76
N SER A 68 9.74 -10.65 2.86
CA SER A 68 8.89 -11.86 2.93
C SER A 68 7.41 -11.54 2.77
N ARG A 69 6.98 -10.35 3.15
CA ARG A 69 5.58 -9.89 3.04
C ARG A 69 5.26 -9.25 1.70
N LEU A 70 6.16 -8.41 1.16
CA LEU A 70 5.98 -7.70 -0.11
C LEU A 70 6.40 -8.50 -1.32
N LYS A 71 7.40 -9.35 -1.20
CA LYS A 71 7.93 -10.26 -2.23
C LYS A 71 8.62 -9.58 -3.42
N GLN A 72 8.71 -8.25 -3.47
CA GLN A 72 9.39 -7.51 -4.52
C GLN A 72 10.42 -6.54 -3.94
N ASP A 73 11.68 -6.67 -4.37
CA ASP A 73 12.79 -5.83 -3.89
C ASP A 73 12.57 -4.34 -4.14
N MET A 74 11.96 -3.98 -5.26
CA MET A 74 11.69 -2.60 -5.62
C MET A 74 10.81 -1.90 -4.57
N HIS A 75 9.75 -2.57 -4.11
CA HIS A 75 8.87 -2.03 -3.09
C HIS A 75 9.57 -1.94 -1.73
N VAL A 76 10.38 -2.94 -1.39
CA VAL A 76 11.17 -2.93 -0.15
C VAL A 76 12.19 -1.80 -0.16
N SER A 77 12.89 -1.59 -1.27
CA SER A 77 13.86 -0.50 -1.43
C SER A 77 13.20 0.87 -1.21
N LYS A 78 12.08 1.14 -1.87
CA LYS A 78 11.35 2.39 -1.67
C LYS A 78 10.84 2.54 -0.23
N LEU A 79 10.34 1.47 0.36
CA LEU A 79 9.85 1.46 1.73
C LEU A 79 10.94 1.89 2.72
N PHE A 80 12.13 1.32 2.63
CA PHE A 80 13.22 1.60 3.55
C PHE A 80 13.98 2.88 3.22
N ASP A 81 14.23 3.17 1.94
CA ASP A 81 15.05 4.31 1.53
C ASP A 81 14.28 5.63 1.53
N VAL A 82 12.99 5.61 1.20
CA VAL A 82 12.16 6.81 1.06
C VAL A 82 11.16 6.94 2.21
N LEU A 83 10.29 5.97 2.39
CA LEU A 83 9.18 6.06 3.35
C LEU A 83 9.66 6.00 4.80
N GLY A 84 10.65 5.18 5.11
CA GLY A 84 11.24 5.11 6.44
C GLY A 84 11.80 6.45 6.91
N GLU A 85 12.49 7.17 6.03
CA GLU A 85 13.01 8.50 6.31
C GLU A 85 11.89 9.55 6.41
N ARG A 86 10.91 9.50 5.52
CA ARG A 86 9.79 10.45 5.51
C ARG A 86 9.01 10.44 6.82
N TYR A 87 8.79 9.27 7.40
CA TYR A 87 7.97 9.11 8.61
C TYR A 87 8.77 8.93 9.90
N LYS A 88 10.06 9.19 9.86
CA LYS A 88 10.96 9.00 11.01
C LYS A 88 10.47 9.70 12.27
N GLU A 89 9.96 10.92 12.15
CA GLU A 89 9.47 11.73 13.27
C GLU A 89 7.98 11.50 13.58
N ARG A 90 7.25 10.78 12.73
CA ARG A 90 5.82 10.53 12.93
C ARG A 90 5.61 9.25 13.73
N LYS A 91 4.81 9.34 14.79
CA LYS A 91 4.54 8.21 15.71
C LYS A 91 3.25 7.46 15.34
N GLY A 92 3.18 6.86 14.16
CA GLY A 92 1.99 6.19 13.66
C GLY A 92 1.10 7.09 12.80
N GLY A 93 -0.02 6.56 12.33
CA GLY A 93 -0.94 7.32 11.48
C GLY A 93 -0.34 7.72 10.14
N TYR A 94 0.36 6.81 9.48
CA TYR A 94 1.06 7.08 8.22
C TYR A 94 0.13 7.08 7.01
N THR A 95 -1.09 6.60 7.15
CA THR A 95 -2.04 6.47 6.06
C THR A 95 -3.35 7.17 6.38
N ARG A 96 -4.10 7.48 5.32
CA ARG A 96 -5.41 8.12 5.39
C ARG A 96 -6.35 7.38 4.46
N VAL A 97 -7.57 7.06 4.95
CA VAL A 97 -8.62 6.45 4.15
C VAL A 97 -9.74 7.46 3.96
N LEU A 98 -10.05 7.79 2.71
CA LEU A 98 -11.10 8.74 2.35
C LEU A 98 -12.20 8.01 1.59
N LYS A 99 -13.45 8.18 1.99
CA LYS A 99 -14.59 7.62 1.28
C LYS A 99 -14.73 8.28 -0.09
N ALA A 100 -14.96 7.47 -1.13
CA ALA A 100 -15.00 7.92 -2.53
C ALA A 100 -16.29 7.52 -3.25
N GLY A 101 -17.42 7.48 -2.54
CA GLY A 101 -18.72 7.16 -3.09
C GLY A 101 -18.90 5.68 -3.39
N PHE A 102 -19.61 5.39 -4.46
CA PHE A 102 -19.99 4.01 -4.83
C PHE A 102 -19.52 3.70 -6.24
N ARG A 103 -19.18 2.44 -6.47
CA ARG A 103 -18.72 1.99 -7.78
C ARG A 103 -19.91 1.78 -8.72
N TYR A 104 -19.78 2.26 -9.96
CA TYR A 104 -20.78 2.01 -10.99
C TYR A 104 -20.90 0.49 -11.26
N GLY A 105 -22.09 0.00 -11.34
CA GLY A 105 -22.41 -1.40 -11.60
C GLY A 105 -22.90 -2.11 -10.33
N ASP A 106 -22.00 -2.45 -9.41
CA ASP A 106 -22.35 -3.20 -8.20
C ASP A 106 -22.60 -2.34 -6.97
N MET A 107 -22.45 -1.01 -7.08
CA MET A 107 -22.65 -0.05 -6.00
C MET A 107 -21.78 -0.32 -4.77
N ALA A 108 -20.64 -0.98 -4.95
CA ALA A 108 -19.69 -1.22 -3.86
C ALA A 108 -19.17 0.10 -3.30
N PRO A 109 -19.09 0.27 -1.96
CA PRO A 109 -18.52 1.48 -1.39
C PRO A 109 -17.02 1.55 -1.70
N MET A 110 -16.59 2.66 -2.26
CA MET A 110 -15.20 2.90 -2.66
C MET A 110 -14.50 3.81 -1.68
N ALA A 111 -13.18 3.68 -1.63
CA ALA A 111 -12.32 4.52 -0.82
C ALA A 111 -10.99 4.76 -1.52
N ILE A 112 -10.37 5.86 -1.16
CA ILE A 112 -8.99 6.17 -1.52
C ILE A 112 -8.16 5.98 -0.26
N ILE A 113 -7.14 5.12 -0.33
CA ILE A 113 -6.13 5.04 0.71
C ILE A 113 -4.85 5.70 0.19
N GLU A 114 -4.29 6.59 0.98
CA GLU A 114 -3.10 7.35 0.61
C GLU A 114 -2.12 7.46 1.77
N LEU A 115 -0.86 7.63 1.42
CA LEU A 115 0.17 7.95 2.41
C LEU A 115 0.08 9.42 2.78
N VAL A 116 0.19 9.73 4.07
CA VAL A 116 0.26 11.12 4.55
C VAL A 116 1.57 11.75 4.02
N ASP A 117 1.51 12.99 3.59
CA ASP A 117 2.64 13.69 2.95
C ASP A 117 3.16 12.95 1.70
N ARG A 118 2.23 12.38 0.93
CA ARG A 118 2.57 11.65 -0.29
C ARG A 118 3.23 12.54 -1.34
N ASP A 119 4.06 11.91 -2.19
CA ASP A 119 4.61 12.54 -3.37
C ASP A 119 3.58 12.45 -4.52
N PRO A 120 3.00 13.58 -5.00
CA PRO A 120 2.03 13.54 -6.10
C PRO A 120 2.60 13.01 -7.41
N GLU A 121 3.92 13.11 -7.62
CA GLU A 121 4.58 12.63 -8.84
C GLU A 121 4.75 11.11 -8.87
N ALA A 122 4.66 10.43 -7.72
CA ALA A 122 4.81 8.99 -7.64
C ALA A 122 3.66 8.24 -8.34
N LYS A 123 2.44 8.79 -8.31
CA LYS A 123 1.26 8.13 -8.87
C LYS A 123 1.35 8.02 -10.38
N GLY A 124 1.37 6.78 -10.89
CA GLY A 124 1.46 6.51 -12.32
C GLY A 124 2.80 6.86 -12.95
N SER A 125 3.88 6.95 -12.17
CA SER A 125 5.20 7.36 -12.65
C SER A 125 5.74 6.46 -13.77
N ALA A 126 5.51 5.15 -13.67
CA ALA A 126 5.94 4.19 -14.69
C ALA A 126 5.21 4.39 -16.03
N ASP A 127 3.92 4.70 -15.98
CA ASP A 127 3.12 4.97 -17.18
C ASP A 127 3.52 6.30 -17.82
N LYS A 128 3.72 7.33 -17.02
CA LYS A 128 4.23 8.64 -17.49
C LYS A 128 5.60 8.50 -18.17
N ALA A 129 6.47 7.66 -17.62
CA ALA A 129 7.79 7.42 -18.22
C ALA A 129 7.67 6.75 -19.58
N ARG A 130 6.78 5.77 -19.76
CA ARG A 130 6.52 5.11 -21.05
C ARG A 130 5.97 6.09 -22.09
N ASP A 131 5.04 6.96 -21.68
CA ASP A 131 4.46 7.97 -22.56
C ASP A 131 5.55 8.93 -23.07
N MET A 132 6.44 9.37 -22.20
CA MET A 132 7.57 10.23 -22.55
C MET A 132 8.54 9.54 -23.52
N GLU A 133 8.82 8.24 -23.32
CA GLU A 133 9.69 7.46 -24.21
C GLU A 133 9.08 7.34 -25.62
N THR A 134 7.77 7.17 -25.72
CA THR A 134 7.08 7.10 -27.01
C THR A 134 7.07 8.45 -27.73
N GLU A 135 6.90 9.56 -27.02
CA GLU A 135 6.95 10.92 -27.61
C GLU A 135 8.34 11.29 -28.11
N THR A 136 9.41 10.81 -27.46
CA THR A 136 10.79 11.09 -27.89
C THR A 136 11.27 10.21 -29.04
N SER A 137 10.53 9.13 -29.37
CA SER A 137 10.89 8.22 -30.47
C SER A 137 10.25 8.57 -31.81
N GLU A 138 9.38 9.61 -31.89
CA GLU A 138 8.78 10.18 -33.08
C GLU A 138 9.55 11.44 -33.55
#